data_a3a8ca1f0e8d31aa1b3693bd5f94d19e
#
_entry.id   a3a8ca1f0e8d31aa1b3693bd5f94d19e
#
_cell.length_a   1.000
_cell.length_b   1.000
_cell.length_c   1.000
_cell.angle_alpha   90.00
_cell.angle_beta   90.00
_cell.angle_gamma   90.00
#
_symmetry.space_group_name_H-M   'P 1'
#
loop_
_entity.id
_entity.type
_entity.pdbx_description
1 polymer ?
#
loop_
_entity_poly.entity_id
_entity_poly.type
_entity_poly.pdbx_seq_one_letter_code
_entity_poly.pdbx_strand_id
1 'polypeptide(L)'
;MKATTIFKFIGILFVVIGAVVGIGMLAGGFGSTERPMIFMGVMFLVMFCGIGGLFAVIGFRMDSENKKVLEQGSSYLGKILDYRPDMRVTINGAPALALVIRYYRRGEICEAIVNTGEADRSKYPLGSTVAIRLYEGKAALEPGSVSDTHIEREEDLLNPDFNPNVNVSSVGIKCPNCGANITVPYGMSRICPYCDSKITVDKNGRLVTGL
;
A
#
# COMPACT_ATOMS: atom_id res chain seq x y z
N MET A 1 -11.94 0.68 11.84
CA MET A 1 -11.60 -0.78 11.94
C MET A 1 -11.07 -1.22 10.59
N LYS A 2 -9.95 -1.93 10.52
CA LYS A 2 -9.40 -2.40 9.23
C LYS A 2 -10.32 -3.46 8.63
N ALA A 3 -10.54 -3.43 7.32
CA ALA A 3 -11.39 -4.41 6.62
C ALA A 3 -10.99 -5.87 6.93
N THR A 4 -9.69 -6.15 7.01
CA THR A 4 -9.14 -7.47 7.39
C THR A 4 -9.63 -7.96 8.76
N THR A 5 -9.77 -7.05 9.74
CA THR A 5 -10.29 -7.39 11.08
C THR A 5 -11.76 -7.79 11.02
N ILE A 6 -12.54 -7.10 10.16
CA ILE A 6 -13.97 -7.42 9.97
C ILE A 6 -14.13 -8.81 9.36
N PHE A 7 -13.37 -9.13 8.31
CA PHE A 7 -13.41 -10.45 7.66
C PHE A 7 -13.04 -11.60 8.63
N LYS A 8 -12.00 -11.40 9.46
CA LYS A 8 -11.63 -12.38 10.48
C LYS A 8 -12.74 -12.57 11.50
N PHE A 9 -13.31 -11.49 12.01
CA PHE A 9 -14.37 -11.54 13.03
C PHE A 9 -15.62 -12.21 12.49
N ILE A 10 -16.10 -11.84 11.31
CA ILE A 10 -17.25 -12.45 10.65
C ILE A 10 -16.99 -13.92 10.39
N GLY A 11 -15.81 -14.27 9.83
CA GLY A 11 -15.46 -15.67 9.56
C GLY A 11 -15.49 -16.54 10.81
N ILE A 12 -14.87 -16.08 11.90
CA ILE A 12 -14.87 -16.81 13.18
C ILE A 12 -16.30 -16.93 13.74
N LEU A 13 -17.09 -15.84 13.69
CA LEU A 13 -18.47 -15.82 14.17
C LEU A 13 -19.32 -16.87 13.43
N PHE A 14 -19.21 -16.95 12.10
CA PHE A 14 -19.93 -17.92 11.29
C PHE A 14 -19.53 -19.37 11.65
N VAL A 15 -18.24 -19.62 11.84
CA VAL A 15 -17.76 -20.95 12.26
C VAL A 15 -18.33 -21.34 13.62
N VAL A 16 -18.32 -20.42 14.59
CA VAL A 16 -18.85 -20.68 15.94
C VAL A 16 -20.34 -20.93 15.90
N ILE A 17 -21.12 -20.11 15.20
CA ILE A 17 -22.57 -20.30 15.08
C ILE A 17 -22.87 -21.63 14.36
N GLY A 18 -22.19 -21.90 13.26
CA GLY A 18 -22.36 -23.13 12.51
C GLY A 18 -22.05 -24.39 13.34
N ALA A 19 -20.98 -24.33 14.15
CA ALA A 19 -20.59 -25.42 15.03
C ALA A 19 -21.65 -25.64 16.14
N VAL A 20 -22.05 -24.57 16.85
CA VAL A 20 -23.02 -24.68 17.96
C VAL A 20 -24.37 -25.18 17.47
N VAL A 21 -24.90 -24.60 16.41
CA VAL A 21 -26.23 -24.98 15.88
C VAL A 21 -26.18 -26.36 15.23
N GLY A 22 -25.16 -26.62 14.41
CA GLY A 22 -25.01 -27.90 13.69
C GLY A 22 -24.81 -29.09 14.65
N ILE A 23 -23.93 -28.94 15.65
CA ILE A 23 -23.71 -29.98 16.67
C ILE A 23 -24.97 -30.14 17.53
N GLY A 24 -25.65 -29.08 17.90
CA GLY A 24 -26.92 -29.15 18.65
C GLY A 24 -28.01 -29.92 17.90
N MET A 25 -28.15 -29.68 16.58
CA MET A 25 -29.07 -30.46 15.75
C MET A 25 -28.69 -31.93 15.59
N LEU A 26 -27.38 -32.21 15.46
CA LEU A 26 -26.89 -33.60 15.41
C LEU A 26 -27.17 -34.32 16.73
N ALA A 27 -26.84 -33.71 17.87
CA ALA A 27 -27.07 -34.28 19.18
C ALA A 27 -28.56 -34.56 19.45
N GLY A 28 -29.45 -33.65 19.08
CA GLY A 28 -30.90 -33.81 19.17
C GLY A 28 -31.43 -34.91 18.22
N GLY A 29 -30.84 -34.99 17.01
CA GLY A 29 -31.22 -35.98 15.99
C GLY A 29 -30.85 -37.41 16.33
N PHE A 30 -29.79 -37.67 17.12
CA PHE A 30 -29.40 -39.00 17.56
C PHE A 30 -30.36 -39.59 18.59
N GLY A 31 -31.14 -38.76 19.31
CA GLY A 31 -32.16 -39.20 20.29
C GLY A 31 -33.58 -39.35 19.71
N SER A 32 -33.78 -38.96 18.46
CA SER A 32 -35.07 -39.03 17.76
C SER A 32 -34.98 -39.86 16.50
N THR A 33 -36.07 -40.54 16.12
CA THR A 33 -36.18 -41.34 14.90
C THR A 33 -36.21 -40.49 13.63
N GLU A 34 -35.95 -39.18 13.76
CA GLU A 34 -36.10 -38.19 12.70
C GLU A 34 -34.80 -37.94 11.91
N ARG A 35 -34.56 -38.75 10.90
CA ARG A 35 -33.44 -38.61 9.94
C ARG A 35 -33.28 -37.23 9.32
N PRO A 36 -34.37 -36.42 9.04
CA PRO A 36 -34.23 -35.09 8.46
C PRO A 36 -33.46 -34.12 9.35
N MET A 37 -33.52 -34.28 10.68
CA MET A 37 -32.83 -33.39 11.61
C MET A 37 -31.30 -33.58 11.59
N ILE A 38 -30.82 -34.79 11.39
CA ILE A 38 -29.39 -35.11 11.21
C ILE A 38 -28.89 -34.50 9.89
N PHE A 39 -29.65 -34.64 8.80
CA PHE A 39 -29.31 -34.08 7.50
C PHE A 39 -29.20 -32.55 7.55
N MET A 40 -30.16 -31.88 8.19
CA MET A 40 -30.13 -30.43 8.39
C MET A 40 -28.92 -30.00 9.23
N GLY A 41 -28.58 -30.72 10.29
CA GLY A 41 -27.40 -30.41 11.11
C GLY A 41 -26.09 -30.49 10.33
N VAL A 42 -25.93 -31.54 9.50
CA VAL A 42 -24.76 -31.69 8.61
C VAL A 42 -24.71 -30.55 7.58
N MET A 43 -25.83 -30.26 6.94
CA MET A 43 -25.90 -29.19 5.95
C MET A 43 -25.55 -27.80 6.55
N PHE A 44 -26.01 -27.53 7.76
CA PHE A 44 -25.70 -26.31 8.51
C PHE A 44 -24.19 -26.24 8.82
N LEU A 45 -23.59 -27.33 9.32
CA LEU A 45 -22.14 -27.39 9.56
C LEU A 45 -21.33 -27.11 8.31
N VAL A 46 -21.62 -27.81 7.20
CA VAL A 46 -20.88 -27.66 5.96
C VAL A 46 -21.00 -26.24 5.41
N MET A 47 -22.21 -25.67 5.40
CA MET A 47 -22.45 -24.33 4.84
C MET A 47 -21.80 -23.24 5.70
N PHE A 48 -22.02 -23.21 7.00
CA PHE A 48 -21.53 -22.14 7.86
C PHE A 48 -20.04 -22.25 8.17
N CYS A 49 -19.53 -23.45 8.43
CA CYS A 49 -18.10 -23.66 8.65
C CYS A 49 -17.31 -23.50 7.34
N GLY A 50 -17.87 -23.91 6.19
CA GLY A 50 -17.24 -23.71 4.89
C GLY A 50 -17.12 -22.24 4.52
N ILE A 51 -18.22 -21.48 4.57
CA ILE A 51 -18.25 -20.05 4.26
C ILE A 51 -17.43 -19.28 5.31
N GLY A 52 -17.64 -19.53 6.59
CA GLY A 52 -16.90 -18.86 7.67
C GLY A 52 -15.40 -19.13 7.61
N GLY A 53 -15.01 -20.38 7.33
CA GLY A 53 -13.62 -20.77 7.12
C GLY A 53 -12.98 -20.04 5.95
N LEU A 54 -13.68 -19.91 4.82
CA LEU A 54 -13.21 -19.17 3.66
C LEU A 54 -12.93 -17.68 4.01
N PHE A 55 -13.88 -17.01 4.66
CA PHE A 55 -13.70 -15.60 5.10
C PHE A 55 -12.55 -15.45 6.08
N ALA A 56 -12.41 -16.35 7.04
CA ALA A 56 -11.29 -16.36 7.98
C ALA A 56 -9.95 -16.49 7.25
N VAL A 57 -9.81 -17.47 6.35
CA VAL A 57 -8.58 -17.69 5.57
C VAL A 57 -8.21 -16.47 4.73
N ILE A 58 -9.18 -15.86 4.03
CA ILE A 58 -8.95 -14.63 3.25
C ILE A 58 -8.45 -13.51 4.17
N GLY A 59 -9.11 -13.28 5.31
CA GLY A 59 -8.73 -12.26 6.28
C GLY A 59 -7.33 -12.47 6.86
N PHE A 60 -6.96 -13.70 7.20
CA PHE A 60 -5.63 -14.05 7.69
C PHE A 60 -4.54 -13.87 6.61
N ARG A 61 -4.82 -14.29 5.36
CA ARG A 61 -3.87 -14.17 4.26
C ARG A 61 -3.57 -12.71 3.92
N MET A 62 -4.60 -11.86 3.83
CA MET A 62 -4.42 -10.42 3.57
C MET A 62 -3.60 -9.74 4.67
N ASP A 63 -3.82 -10.10 5.94
CA ASP A 63 -3.07 -9.53 7.07
C ASP A 63 -1.61 -10.00 7.08
N SER A 64 -1.38 -11.28 6.76
CA SER A 64 -0.03 -11.84 6.67
C SER A 64 0.82 -11.20 5.57
N GLU A 65 0.23 -10.87 4.41
CA GLU A 65 0.95 -10.19 3.34
C GLU A 65 1.37 -8.77 3.74
N ASN A 66 0.45 -7.98 4.32
CA ASN A 66 0.77 -6.65 4.82
C ASN A 66 1.83 -6.69 5.94
N LYS A 67 1.74 -7.68 6.82
CA LYS A 67 2.69 -7.88 7.90
C LYS A 67 4.10 -8.21 7.36
N LYS A 68 4.20 -9.06 6.34
CA LYS A 68 5.49 -9.35 5.67
C LYS A 68 6.11 -8.08 5.07
N VAL A 69 5.33 -7.25 4.40
CA VAL A 69 5.84 -5.98 3.85
C VAL A 69 6.36 -5.07 4.95
N LEU A 70 5.64 -4.97 6.08
CA LEU A 70 6.05 -4.14 7.22
C LEU A 70 7.27 -4.69 7.98
N GLU A 71 7.43 -6.01 8.08
CA GLU A 71 8.53 -6.63 8.82
C GLU A 71 9.81 -6.77 7.98
N GLN A 72 9.68 -7.12 6.70
CA GLN A 72 10.82 -7.45 5.82
C GLN A 72 11.11 -6.37 4.79
N GLY A 73 10.21 -5.39 4.61
CA GLY A 73 10.35 -4.33 3.62
C GLY A 73 11.41 -3.29 3.99
N SER A 74 12.08 -2.77 2.97
CA SER A 74 12.95 -1.59 3.13
C SER A 74 12.12 -0.35 3.38
N SER A 75 12.48 0.47 4.39
CA SER A 75 11.80 1.70 4.74
C SER A 75 12.28 2.86 3.87
N TYR A 76 11.33 3.69 3.41
CA TYR A 76 11.57 4.91 2.66
C TYR A 76 10.66 6.02 3.17
N LEU A 77 11.18 7.25 3.24
CA LEU A 77 10.39 8.44 3.49
C LEU A 77 9.91 9.01 2.16
N GLY A 78 8.64 9.39 2.10
CA GLY A 78 8.04 9.97 0.91
C GLY A 78 7.00 11.04 1.25
N LYS A 79 6.57 11.77 0.22
CA LYS A 79 5.53 12.80 0.31
C LYS A 79 4.21 12.29 -0.31
N ILE A 80 3.11 12.58 0.36
CA ILE A 80 1.77 12.30 -0.16
C ILE A 80 1.44 13.36 -1.20
N LEU A 81 1.21 12.93 -2.45
CA LEU A 81 0.90 13.82 -3.56
C LEU A 81 -0.57 13.92 -3.86
N ASP A 82 -1.25 12.78 -3.84
CA ASP A 82 -2.62 12.68 -4.32
C ASP A 82 -3.34 11.49 -3.66
N TYR A 83 -4.66 11.49 -3.80
CA TYR A 83 -5.54 10.41 -3.36
C TYR A 83 -6.17 9.72 -4.57
N ARG A 84 -6.16 8.40 -4.57
CA ARG A 84 -6.93 7.61 -5.52
C ARG A 84 -8.02 6.82 -4.76
N PRO A 85 -9.24 6.73 -5.31
CA PRO A 85 -10.26 5.86 -4.73
C PRO A 85 -9.86 4.39 -4.95
N ASP A 86 -9.80 3.60 -3.87
CA ASP A 86 -9.71 2.14 -3.98
C ASP A 86 -11.12 1.56 -4.09
N MET A 87 -11.57 1.35 -5.34
CA MET A 87 -12.92 0.84 -5.63
C MET A 87 -13.15 -0.60 -5.16
N ARG A 88 -12.10 -1.31 -4.72
CA ARG A 88 -12.20 -2.68 -4.19
C ARG A 88 -12.72 -2.74 -2.77
N VAL A 89 -12.58 -1.63 -2.03
CA VAL A 89 -12.99 -1.56 -0.63
C VAL A 89 -13.86 -0.33 -0.42
N THR A 90 -15.08 -0.53 0.07
CA THR A 90 -16.01 0.55 0.40
C THR A 90 -16.23 0.58 1.91
N ILE A 91 -16.12 1.76 2.52
CA ILE A 91 -16.27 2.00 3.94
C ILE A 91 -17.41 3.00 4.14
N ASN A 92 -18.50 2.60 4.77
CA ASN A 92 -19.68 3.43 4.97
C ASN A 92 -20.22 4.10 3.68
N GLY A 93 -20.19 3.36 2.55
CA GLY A 93 -20.65 3.87 1.25
C GLY A 93 -19.62 4.71 0.48
N ALA A 94 -18.46 5.01 1.06
CA ALA A 94 -17.36 5.71 0.39
C ALA A 94 -16.22 4.74 0.02
N PRO A 95 -15.56 4.89 -1.13
CA PRO A 95 -14.38 4.09 -1.46
C PRO A 95 -13.25 4.37 -0.48
N ALA A 96 -12.49 3.34 -0.14
CA ALA A 96 -11.28 3.51 0.64
C ALA A 96 -10.23 4.34 -0.12
N LEU A 97 -9.33 4.98 0.63
CA LEU A 97 -8.27 5.81 0.04
C LEU A 97 -7.04 4.97 -0.28
N ALA A 98 -6.51 5.18 -1.47
CA ALA A 98 -5.15 4.84 -1.83
C ALA A 98 -4.35 6.14 -1.94
N LEU A 99 -3.20 6.19 -1.29
CA LEU A 99 -2.29 7.34 -1.31
C LEU A 99 -1.31 7.16 -2.47
N VAL A 100 -1.10 8.23 -3.24
CA VAL A 100 0.00 8.32 -4.19
C VAL A 100 1.17 8.98 -3.47
N ILE A 101 2.25 8.23 -3.28
CA ILE A 101 3.41 8.64 -2.49
C ILE A 101 4.63 8.64 -3.39
N ARG A 102 5.34 9.77 -3.46
CA ARG A 102 6.66 9.87 -4.10
C ARG A 102 7.75 9.77 -3.06
N TYR A 103 8.81 9.06 -3.41
CA TYR A 103 9.94 8.81 -2.54
C TYR A 103 11.23 8.65 -3.35
N TYR A 104 12.38 8.81 -2.69
CA TYR A 104 13.67 8.53 -3.29
C TYR A 104 14.07 7.07 -3.08
N ARG A 105 14.49 6.43 -4.17
CA ARG A 105 15.11 5.11 -4.15
C ARG A 105 16.37 5.13 -4.99
N ARG A 106 17.52 4.94 -4.36
CA ARG A 106 18.85 4.98 -5.02
C ARG A 106 19.08 6.25 -5.85
N GLY A 107 18.61 7.40 -5.36
CA GLY A 107 18.75 8.68 -6.05
C GLY A 107 17.73 8.96 -7.15
N GLU A 108 16.81 8.02 -7.42
CA GLU A 108 15.71 8.19 -8.38
C GLU A 108 14.40 8.45 -7.67
N ILE A 109 13.55 9.28 -8.28
CA ILE A 109 12.20 9.53 -7.79
C ILE A 109 11.30 8.38 -8.27
N CYS A 110 10.67 7.73 -7.31
CA CYS A 110 9.72 6.64 -7.54
C CYS A 110 8.35 7.00 -6.99
N GLU A 111 7.30 6.41 -7.55
CA GLU A 111 5.95 6.51 -7.02
C GLU A 111 5.48 5.15 -6.50
N ALA A 112 4.77 5.17 -5.38
CA ALA A 112 4.07 4.02 -4.84
C ALA A 112 2.61 4.37 -4.57
N ILE A 113 1.72 3.42 -4.84
CA ILE A 113 0.31 3.51 -4.48
C ILE A 113 0.10 2.62 -3.27
N VAL A 114 -0.31 3.22 -2.15
CA VAL A 114 -0.48 2.53 -0.88
C VAL A 114 -1.93 2.61 -0.44
N ASN A 115 -2.58 1.45 -0.26
CA ASN A 115 -3.94 1.38 0.22
C ASN A 115 -3.97 1.56 1.74
N THR A 116 -4.74 2.53 2.22
CA THR A 116 -4.85 2.81 3.67
C THR A 116 -5.86 1.91 4.37
N GLY A 117 -6.86 1.42 3.63
CA GLY A 117 -8.02 0.73 4.21
C GLY A 117 -8.93 1.66 5.02
N GLU A 118 -8.81 2.97 4.82
CA GLU A 118 -9.61 4.02 5.47
C GLU A 118 -10.16 4.98 4.41
N ALA A 119 -11.29 5.65 4.72
CA ALA A 119 -11.90 6.65 3.82
C ALA A 119 -11.63 8.10 4.27
N ASP A 120 -11.04 8.28 5.45
CA ASP A 120 -10.82 9.59 6.06
C ASP A 120 -9.54 10.25 5.54
N ARG A 121 -9.71 11.29 4.72
CA ARG A 121 -8.61 12.08 4.15
C ARG A 121 -7.89 12.95 5.18
N SER A 122 -8.55 13.32 6.27
CA SER A 122 -7.97 14.22 7.26
C SER A 122 -6.74 13.61 7.97
N LYS A 123 -6.66 12.28 7.99
CA LYS A 123 -5.52 11.56 8.55
C LYS A 123 -4.26 11.58 7.68
N TYR A 124 -4.40 11.96 6.43
CA TYR A 124 -3.32 11.90 5.43
C TYR A 124 -3.25 13.20 4.64
N PRO A 125 -2.87 14.34 5.23
CA PRO A 125 -2.81 15.62 4.52
C PRO A 125 -1.86 15.54 3.32
N LEU A 126 -2.23 16.20 2.21
CA LEU A 126 -1.34 16.31 1.04
C LEU A 126 -0.08 17.07 1.41
N GLY A 127 1.05 16.66 0.88
CA GLY A 127 2.36 17.21 1.20
C GLY A 127 2.98 16.70 2.50
N SER A 128 2.23 15.97 3.35
CA SER A 128 2.79 15.34 4.55
C SER A 128 3.80 14.26 4.20
N THR A 129 4.77 14.11 5.09
CA THR A 129 5.77 13.04 5.04
C THR A 129 5.21 11.77 5.66
N VAL A 130 5.48 10.65 5.00
CA VAL A 130 5.11 9.31 5.48
C VAL A 130 6.25 8.33 5.29
N ALA A 131 6.37 7.37 6.20
CA ALA A 131 7.24 6.22 5.99
C ALA A 131 6.46 5.09 5.32
N ILE A 132 7.03 4.57 4.24
CA ILE A 132 6.51 3.41 3.52
C ILE A 132 7.53 2.28 3.56
N ARG A 133 7.03 1.06 3.54
CA ARG A 133 7.86 -0.13 3.38
C ARG A 133 7.58 -0.80 2.05
N LEU A 134 8.65 -1.20 1.39
CA LEU A 134 8.60 -1.87 0.08
C LEU A 134 9.17 -3.27 0.19
N TYR A 135 8.39 -4.25 -0.23
CA TYR A 135 8.79 -5.65 -0.30
C TYR A 135 8.17 -6.32 -1.54
N GLU A 136 8.99 -6.92 -2.39
CA GLU A 136 8.56 -7.64 -3.61
C GLU A 136 7.56 -6.87 -4.49
N GLY A 137 7.79 -5.55 -4.68
CA GLY A 137 6.93 -4.70 -5.49
C GLY A 137 5.62 -4.26 -4.81
N LYS A 138 5.39 -4.68 -3.56
CA LYS A 138 4.26 -4.22 -2.74
C LYS A 138 4.72 -3.11 -1.81
N ALA A 139 3.85 -2.12 -1.61
CA ALA A 139 4.08 -1.01 -0.70
C ALA A 139 3.07 -1.04 0.45
N ALA A 140 3.53 -0.76 1.66
CA ALA A 140 2.68 -0.60 2.84
C ALA A 140 3.07 0.66 3.61
N LEU A 141 2.07 1.36 4.17
CA LEU A 141 2.28 2.52 5.01
C LEU A 141 2.68 2.06 6.43
N GLU A 142 3.71 2.65 6.98
CA GLU A 142 4.05 2.47 8.39
C GLU A 142 2.99 3.15 9.27
N PRO A 143 2.36 2.41 10.21
CA PRO A 143 1.31 2.98 11.06
C PRO A 143 1.84 4.15 11.90
N GLY A 144 1.11 5.27 11.90
CA GLY A 144 1.47 6.46 12.69
C GLY A 144 2.67 7.24 12.15
N SER A 145 3.11 6.98 10.92
CA SER A 145 4.26 7.66 10.31
C SER A 145 3.94 9.00 9.65
N VAL A 146 2.67 9.40 9.62
CA VAL A 146 2.28 10.70 9.03
C VAL A 146 2.85 11.82 9.90
N SER A 147 3.63 12.70 9.29
CA SER A 147 4.29 13.83 9.96
C SER A 147 4.47 15.00 8.99
N ASP A 148 4.75 16.17 9.55
CA ASP A 148 5.15 17.36 8.77
C ASP A 148 6.67 17.49 8.68
N THR A 149 7.39 16.40 8.90
CA THR A 149 8.86 16.38 8.85
C THR A 149 9.35 16.75 7.46
N HIS A 150 10.28 17.68 7.38
CA HIS A 150 10.95 18.03 6.13
C HIS A 150 11.85 16.88 5.67
N ILE A 151 11.75 16.51 4.39
CA ILE A 151 12.62 15.53 3.76
C ILE A 151 13.59 16.28 2.85
N GLU A 152 14.84 15.86 2.85
CA GLU A 152 15.83 16.40 1.94
C GLU A 152 15.32 16.31 0.49
N ARG A 153 15.37 17.45 -0.24
CA ARG A 153 14.91 17.59 -1.61
C ARG A 153 13.40 17.34 -1.83
N GLU A 154 12.57 17.64 -0.84
CA GLU A 154 11.10 17.45 -0.98
C GLU A 154 10.47 18.26 -2.12
N GLU A 155 11.10 19.39 -2.51
CA GLU A 155 10.65 20.22 -3.64
C GLU A 155 10.60 19.41 -4.94
N ASP A 156 11.59 18.54 -5.16
CA ASP A 156 11.60 17.64 -6.33
C ASP A 156 10.47 16.61 -6.25
N LEU A 157 10.16 16.12 -5.05
CA LEU A 157 9.07 15.15 -4.84
C LEU A 157 7.69 15.77 -5.04
N LEU A 158 7.53 17.03 -4.66
CA LEU A 158 6.27 17.77 -4.77
C LEU A 158 6.04 18.40 -6.15
N ASN A 159 7.02 18.33 -7.07
CA ASN A 159 6.90 18.89 -8.39
C ASN A 159 5.77 18.20 -9.19
N PRO A 160 4.68 18.94 -9.59
CA PRO A 160 3.56 18.36 -10.32
C PRO A 160 3.93 17.90 -11.73
N ASP A 161 4.97 18.49 -12.34
CA ASP A 161 5.39 18.18 -13.71
C ASP A 161 6.21 16.89 -13.80
N PHE A 162 6.56 16.31 -12.67
CA PHE A 162 7.26 15.03 -12.62
C PHE A 162 6.32 13.88 -12.95
N ASN A 163 6.58 13.18 -14.05
CA ASN A 163 5.86 11.96 -14.43
C ASN A 163 6.82 10.77 -14.45
N PRO A 164 6.74 9.83 -13.47
CA PRO A 164 7.63 8.68 -13.41
C PRO A 164 7.44 7.68 -14.56
N ASN A 165 6.29 7.76 -15.27
CA ASN A 165 5.97 6.87 -16.39
C ASN A 165 6.40 7.45 -17.75
N VAL A 166 6.85 8.69 -17.81
CA VAL A 166 7.46 9.24 -19.03
C VAL A 166 8.88 8.69 -19.08
N ASN A 167 9.18 7.95 -20.14
CA ASN A 167 10.58 7.71 -20.54
C ASN A 167 11.19 9.08 -20.84
N VAL A 168 11.65 9.76 -19.79
CA VAL A 168 12.33 11.04 -19.94
C VAL A 168 13.65 10.72 -20.63
N SER A 169 13.72 11.10 -21.91
CA SER A 169 14.98 11.04 -22.63
C SER A 169 16.02 11.72 -21.77
N SER A 170 17.09 11.01 -21.44
CA SER A 170 18.16 11.51 -20.58
C SER A 170 19.43 11.69 -21.37
N VAL A 171 20.24 12.63 -21.00
CA VAL A 171 21.55 12.89 -21.60
C VAL A 171 22.65 12.52 -20.60
N GLY A 172 23.67 11.81 -21.09
CA GLY A 172 24.91 11.58 -20.35
C GLY A 172 25.78 12.84 -20.39
N ILE A 173 26.11 13.41 -19.24
CA ILE A 173 26.94 14.59 -19.12
C ILE A 173 28.06 14.36 -18.10
N LYS A 174 29.16 15.13 -18.26
CA LYS A 174 30.19 15.17 -17.22
C LYS A 174 29.83 16.22 -16.18
N CYS A 175 29.91 15.85 -14.91
CA CYS A 175 29.73 16.79 -13.81
C CYS A 175 30.77 17.91 -13.91
N PRO A 176 30.38 19.21 -13.96
CA PRO A 176 31.31 20.30 -14.09
C PRO A 176 32.24 20.47 -12.88
N ASN A 177 31.83 19.92 -11.72
CA ASN A 177 32.61 20.06 -10.48
C ASN A 177 33.61 18.91 -10.27
N CYS A 178 33.21 17.65 -10.47
CA CYS A 178 34.07 16.48 -10.17
C CYS A 178 34.44 15.66 -11.40
N GLY A 179 33.91 15.96 -12.59
CA GLY A 179 34.21 15.25 -13.84
C GLY A 179 33.54 13.87 -14.00
N ALA A 180 32.76 13.42 -13.02
CA ALA A 180 32.08 12.14 -13.08
C ALA A 180 30.99 12.12 -14.19
N ASN A 181 30.86 10.99 -14.88
CA ASN A 181 29.78 10.80 -15.84
C ASN A 181 28.46 10.53 -15.10
N ILE A 182 27.46 11.35 -15.37
CA ILE A 182 26.12 11.23 -14.78
C ILE A 182 25.07 11.32 -15.87
N THR A 183 23.91 10.73 -15.64
CA THR A 183 22.76 10.82 -16.54
C THR A 183 21.75 11.78 -15.94
N VAL A 184 21.37 12.81 -16.70
CA VAL A 184 20.38 13.82 -16.28
C VAL A 184 19.23 13.85 -17.27
N PRO A 185 17.97 13.81 -16.82
CA PRO A 185 16.82 13.97 -17.71
C PRO A 185 16.77 15.36 -18.33
N TYR A 186 16.31 15.46 -19.58
CA TYR A 186 16.14 16.75 -20.27
C TYR A 186 15.18 17.67 -19.51
N GLY A 187 15.57 18.92 -19.34
CA GLY A 187 14.77 19.94 -18.65
C GLY A 187 14.72 19.78 -17.13
N MET A 188 15.54 18.91 -16.55
CA MET A 188 15.55 18.66 -15.11
C MET A 188 16.91 18.95 -14.45
N SER A 189 16.87 19.04 -13.12
CA SER A 189 18.07 19.11 -12.29
C SER A 189 18.33 17.79 -11.61
N ARG A 190 19.60 17.42 -11.47
CA ARG A 190 20.05 16.25 -10.69
C ARG A 190 21.23 16.64 -9.80
N ILE A 191 21.31 16.05 -8.62
CA ILE A 191 22.49 16.18 -7.77
C ILE A 191 23.50 15.10 -8.18
N CYS A 192 24.74 15.49 -8.34
CA CYS A 192 25.82 14.57 -8.63
C CYS A 192 26.03 13.62 -7.44
N PRO A 193 25.94 12.29 -7.61
CA PRO A 193 26.10 11.34 -6.50
C PRO A 193 27.53 11.24 -5.96
N TYR A 194 28.50 11.94 -6.59
CA TYR A 194 29.92 11.89 -6.23
C TYR A 194 30.40 13.16 -5.51
N CYS A 195 29.75 14.30 -5.71
CA CYS A 195 30.22 15.58 -5.15
C CYS A 195 29.07 16.50 -4.71
N ASP A 196 27.85 16.03 -4.69
CA ASP A 196 26.62 16.72 -4.26
C ASP A 196 26.30 18.04 -4.99
N SER A 197 26.97 18.32 -6.10
CA SER A 197 26.72 19.51 -6.91
C SER A 197 25.38 19.38 -7.66
N LYS A 198 24.54 20.43 -7.61
CA LYS A 198 23.30 20.51 -8.40
C LYS A 198 23.64 20.77 -9.87
N ILE A 199 23.15 19.91 -10.75
CA ILE A 199 23.37 19.96 -12.19
C ILE A 199 22.02 20.08 -12.87
N THR A 200 21.85 21.13 -13.67
CA THR A 200 20.61 21.40 -14.41
C THR A 200 20.88 21.26 -15.90
N VAL A 201 19.97 20.60 -16.60
CA VAL A 201 20.03 20.41 -18.05
C VAL A 201 18.77 21.04 -18.65
N ASP A 202 18.94 21.81 -19.72
CA ASP A 202 17.79 22.36 -20.45
C ASP A 202 17.03 21.28 -21.26
N LYS A 203 15.91 21.67 -21.89
CA LYS A 203 15.11 20.80 -22.76
C LYS A 203 15.86 20.28 -23.98
N ASN A 204 17.00 20.88 -24.31
CA ASN A 204 17.86 20.52 -25.45
C ASN A 204 19.08 19.69 -25.03
N GLY A 205 19.21 19.32 -23.75
CA GLY A 205 20.31 18.54 -23.23
C GLY A 205 21.60 19.34 -22.93
N ARG A 206 21.52 20.67 -22.86
CA ARG A 206 22.65 21.53 -22.54
C ARG A 206 22.72 21.82 -21.06
N LEU A 207 23.92 21.82 -20.51
CA LEU A 207 24.17 22.24 -19.13
C LEU A 207 23.74 23.70 -18.94
N VAL A 208 22.83 23.93 -17.98
CA VAL A 208 22.51 25.27 -17.50
C VAL A 208 23.45 25.53 -16.34
N THR A 209 24.56 26.23 -16.62
CA THR A 209 25.43 26.78 -15.58
C THR A 209 24.73 27.99 -14.99
N GLY A 210 24.03 27.80 -13.88
CA GLY A 210 23.54 28.92 -13.06
C GLY A 210 24.73 29.55 -12.32
N LEU A 211 24.89 30.85 -12.50
CA LEU A 211 25.69 31.71 -11.65
C LEU A 211 25.14 31.74 -10.22
#